data_f6cefd53ac7711008c013b23eaffaf9d
#
_entry.id   f6cefd53ac7711008c013b23eaffaf9d
#
_cell.length_a   1.000
_cell.length_b   1.000
_cell.length_c   1.000
_cell.angle_alpha   90.00
_cell.angle_beta   90.00
_cell.angle_gamma   90.00
#
_symmetry.space_group_name_H-M   'P 1'
#
loop_
_entity.id
_entity.type
_entity.pdbx_description
1 polymer ?
#
loop_
_entity_poly.entity_id
_entity_poly.type
_entity_poly.pdbx_seq_one_letter_code
_entity_poly.pdbx_strand_id
1 'polypeptide(L)'
;MSTLQRMMLTSRIDHKPDGFDRIDKCREALCALDNSGWKRSFHQRQFHEAYIRACARVFFKTDGTAAFMQNQQKLLELNGWECIAQEVLVSTPRRFGKTISISMFAAALIFSCPAVECSIYSTCKRISTKLLRMVLRFINLIHDKMDIPKYKELRQNQEEIMLLGPEGAEDIRVVNSYPSRVSHPSQKRGLGFLFQRVGVLFSARLRVQGLGFRV
;
A
#
# COMPACT_ATOMS: atom_id res chain seq x y z
N MET A 1 -13.36 -10.00 36.29
CA MET A 1 -12.72 -10.60 35.11
C MET A 1 -12.56 -12.09 35.38
N SER A 2 -13.25 -12.95 34.61
CA SER A 2 -13.27 -14.41 34.84
C SER A 2 -11.95 -15.03 34.36
N THR A 3 -11.56 -16.15 35.00
CA THR A 3 -10.36 -16.93 34.68
C THR A 3 -10.32 -17.33 33.19
N LEU A 4 -11.48 -17.54 32.57
CA LEU A 4 -11.61 -17.80 31.13
C LEU A 4 -11.22 -16.62 30.24
N GLN A 5 -11.53 -15.38 30.64
CA GLN A 5 -11.06 -14.18 29.92
C GLN A 5 -9.53 -13.96 30.04
N ARG A 6 -8.93 -14.34 31.17
CA ARG A 6 -7.46 -14.34 31.31
C ARG A 6 -6.82 -15.45 30.47
N MET A 7 -7.40 -16.63 30.38
CA MET A 7 -6.88 -17.72 29.54
C MET A 7 -6.98 -17.41 28.04
N MET A 8 -8.01 -16.71 27.57
CA MET A 8 -8.11 -16.24 26.17
C MET A 8 -7.13 -15.11 25.85
N LEU A 9 -6.69 -14.32 26.84
CA LEU A 9 -5.68 -13.29 26.67
C LEU A 9 -4.24 -13.85 26.66
N THR A 10 -3.99 -14.98 27.30
CA THR A 10 -2.67 -15.63 27.36
C THR A 10 -2.39 -16.60 26.22
N SER A 11 -3.37 -16.97 25.41
CA SER A 11 -3.19 -17.80 24.22
C SER A 11 -2.86 -17.02 22.93
N ARG A 12 -2.59 -15.72 22.99
CA ARG A 12 -1.84 -15.02 21.96
C ARG A 12 -0.35 -15.40 22.10
N ILE A 13 -0.05 -16.68 21.87
CA ILE A 13 1.27 -17.15 21.43
C ILE A 13 1.71 -16.17 20.34
N ASP A 14 2.96 -15.73 20.37
CA ASP A 14 3.62 -14.83 19.42
C ASP A 14 3.39 -15.27 17.95
N HIS A 15 2.16 -15.12 17.48
CA HIS A 15 1.84 -15.38 16.09
C HIS A 15 2.37 -14.21 15.28
N LYS A 16 3.49 -14.43 14.59
CA LYS A 16 4.00 -13.45 13.64
C LYS A 16 2.94 -13.24 12.55
N PRO A 17 2.48 -12.00 12.34
CA PRO A 17 1.43 -11.71 11.36
C PRO A 17 1.80 -12.26 9.99
N ASP A 18 0.91 -13.04 9.39
CA ASP A 18 1.08 -13.59 8.05
C ASP A 18 0.50 -12.67 6.95
N GLY A 19 0.52 -13.13 5.70
CA GLY A 19 -0.03 -12.36 4.58
C GLY A 19 -1.53 -12.12 4.67
N PHE A 20 -2.30 -13.02 5.29
CA PHE A 20 -3.74 -12.83 5.50
C PHE A 20 -4.00 -11.72 6.52
N ASP A 21 -3.30 -11.77 7.66
CA ASP A 21 -3.40 -10.73 8.69
C ASP A 21 -3.07 -9.35 8.14
N ARG A 22 -2.07 -9.26 7.24
CA ARG A 22 -1.70 -7.99 6.60
C ARG A 22 -2.75 -7.48 5.62
N ILE A 23 -3.43 -8.37 4.89
CA ILE A 23 -4.55 -8.00 4.03
C ILE A 23 -5.70 -7.43 4.87
N ASP A 24 -6.06 -8.11 5.96
CA ASP A 24 -7.12 -7.66 6.84
C ASP A 24 -6.74 -6.33 7.52
N LYS A 25 -5.52 -6.20 8.01
CA LYS A 25 -5.00 -4.95 8.55
C LYS A 25 -5.03 -3.80 7.53
N CYS A 26 -4.79 -4.08 6.24
CA CYS A 26 -4.92 -3.09 5.18
C CYS A 26 -6.38 -2.64 5.00
N ARG A 27 -7.35 -3.56 5.05
CA ARG A 27 -8.78 -3.25 5.01
C ARG A 27 -9.22 -2.45 6.23
N GLU A 28 -8.76 -2.82 7.41
CA GLU A 28 -9.02 -2.10 8.66
C GLU A 28 -8.48 -0.66 8.60
N ALA A 29 -7.26 -0.47 8.10
CA ALA A 29 -6.67 0.85 7.90
C ALA A 29 -7.50 1.72 6.94
N LEU A 30 -8.00 1.14 5.85
CA LEU A 30 -8.90 1.83 4.93
C LEU A 30 -10.26 2.17 5.58
N CYS A 31 -10.79 1.30 6.43
CA CYS A 31 -11.99 1.58 7.22
C CYS A 31 -11.74 2.67 8.28
N ALA A 32 -10.56 2.70 8.90
CA ALA A 32 -10.18 3.76 9.83
C ALA A 32 -10.18 5.14 9.14
N LEU A 33 -9.75 5.23 7.89
CA LEU A 33 -9.81 6.46 7.09
C LEU A 33 -11.26 6.84 6.77
N ASP A 34 -12.14 5.88 6.41
CA ASP A 34 -13.58 6.14 6.23
C ASP A 34 -14.18 6.78 7.49
N ASN A 35 -13.83 6.26 8.67
CA ASN A 35 -14.30 6.74 9.97
C ASN A 35 -13.63 8.05 10.42
N SER A 36 -12.56 8.48 9.75
CA SER A 36 -11.87 9.75 9.99
C SER A 36 -12.35 10.88 9.06
N GLY A 37 -13.51 10.70 8.42
CA GLY A 37 -14.11 11.70 7.54
C GLY A 37 -13.72 11.60 6.06
N TRP A 38 -12.90 10.62 5.70
CA TRP A 38 -12.49 10.33 4.30
C TRP A 38 -13.30 9.19 3.71
N LYS A 39 -14.64 9.28 3.83
CA LYS A 39 -15.55 8.22 3.40
C LYS A 39 -15.42 7.90 1.92
N ARG A 40 -15.10 6.64 1.62
CA ARG A 40 -14.98 6.12 0.25
C ARG A 40 -16.36 5.84 -0.34
N SER A 41 -16.55 6.21 -1.61
CA SER A 41 -17.70 5.75 -2.40
C SER A 41 -17.63 4.24 -2.67
N PHE A 42 -18.75 3.65 -3.12
CA PHE A 42 -18.78 2.25 -3.52
C PHE A 42 -17.70 1.92 -4.57
N HIS A 43 -17.59 2.72 -5.62
CA HIS A 43 -16.58 2.52 -6.68
C HIS A 43 -15.14 2.69 -6.18
N GLN A 44 -14.89 3.57 -5.19
CA GLN A 44 -13.56 3.69 -4.59
C GLN A 44 -13.20 2.47 -3.75
N ARG A 45 -14.18 1.82 -3.11
CA ARG A 45 -13.96 0.55 -2.40
C ARG A 45 -13.64 -0.57 -3.38
N GLN A 46 -14.37 -0.69 -4.49
CA GLN A 46 -14.05 -1.66 -5.56
C GLN A 46 -12.64 -1.43 -6.12
N PHE A 47 -12.25 -0.17 -6.31
CA PHE A 47 -10.91 0.21 -6.73
C PHE A 47 -9.85 -0.29 -5.74
N HIS A 48 -10.05 -0.12 -4.43
CA HIS A 48 -9.11 -0.57 -3.41
C HIS A 48 -9.04 -2.11 -3.34
N GLU A 49 -10.15 -2.82 -3.46
CA GLU A 49 -10.13 -4.30 -3.51
C GLU A 49 -9.36 -4.82 -4.74
N ALA A 50 -9.50 -4.17 -5.90
CA ALA A 50 -8.70 -4.51 -7.07
C ALA A 50 -7.19 -4.31 -6.83
N TYR A 51 -6.82 -3.27 -6.09
CA TYR A 51 -5.42 -3.02 -5.70
C TYR A 51 -4.93 -4.02 -4.65
N ILE A 52 -5.73 -4.39 -3.67
CA ILE A 52 -5.40 -5.45 -2.70
C ILE A 52 -5.09 -6.75 -3.44
N ARG A 53 -5.94 -7.14 -4.39
CA ARG A 53 -5.72 -8.32 -5.22
C ARG A 53 -4.41 -8.26 -6.01
N ALA A 54 -4.09 -7.10 -6.60
CA ALA A 54 -2.83 -6.91 -7.33
C ALA A 54 -1.60 -6.93 -6.42
N CYS A 55 -1.75 -6.51 -5.17
CA CYS A 55 -0.69 -6.50 -4.17
C CYS A 55 -0.61 -7.80 -3.35
N ALA A 56 -1.37 -8.85 -3.68
CA ALA A 56 -1.43 -10.10 -2.92
C ALA A 56 -0.03 -10.65 -2.57
N ARG A 57 0.90 -10.67 -3.53
CA ARG A 57 2.28 -11.11 -3.30
C ARG A 57 3.07 -10.19 -2.35
N VAL A 58 2.74 -8.90 -2.31
CA VAL A 58 3.41 -7.93 -1.44
C VAL A 58 3.07 -8.21 0.02
N PHE A 59 1.82 -8.57 0.30
CA PHE A 59 1.38 -8.93 1.66
C PHE A 59 2.09 -10.18 2.19
N PHE A 60 2.46 -11.14 1.33
CA PHE A 60 3.21 -12.34 1.69
C PHE A 60 4.72 -12.21 1.57
N LYS A 61 5.25 -11.01 1.30
CA LYS A 61 6.69 -10.80 1.06
C LYS A 61 7.59 -11.35 2.18
N THR A 62 7.25 -11.08 3.42
CA THR A 62 8.03 -11.51 4.59
C THR A 62 7.85 -12.99 4.94
N ASP A 63 6.79 -13.62 4.45
CA ASP A 63 6.53 -15.05 4.63
C ASP A 63 7.25 -15.89 3.58
N GLY A 64 7.69 -15.24 2.49
CA GLY A 64 8.41 -15.86 1.39
C GLY A 64 7.51 -16.38 0.27
N THR A 65 8.12 -16.62 -0.88
CA THR A 65 7.43 -17.10 -2.10
C THR A 65 6.77 -18.46 -1.91
N ALA A 66 7.39 -19.36 -1.16
CA ALA A 66 6.84 -20.70 -0.90
C ALA A 66 5.54 -20.63 -0.11
N ALA A 67 5.51 -19.82 0.95
CA ALA A 67 4.30 -19.59 1.75
C ALA A 67 3.17 -18.97 0.90
N PHE A 68 3.48 -18.00 0.04
CA PHE A 68 2.51 -17.44 -0.89
C PHE A 68 1.92 -18.52 -1.82
N MET A 69 2.75 -19.35 -2.44
CA MET A 69 2.31 -20.40 -3.37
C MET A 69 1.43 -21.45 -2.67
N GLN A 70 1.79 -21.86 -1.44
CA GLN A 70 1.00 -22.79 -0.65
C GLN A 70 -0.36 -22.26 -0.26
N ASN A 71 -0.46 -20.95 0.01
CA ASN A 71 -1.68 -20.29 0.45
C ASN A 71 -2.49 -19.67 -0.69
N GLN A 72 -2.02 -19.73 -1.94
CA GLN A 72 -2.66 -19.07 -3.07
C GLN A 72 -4.12 -19.50 -3.26
N GLN A 73 -4.40 -20.80 -3.24
CA GLN A 73 -5.76 -21.32 -3.42
C GLN A 73 -6.69 -20.84 -2.29
N LYS A 74 -6.25 -20.95 -1.05
CA LYS A 74 -6.98 -20.45 0.12
C LYS A 74 -7.24 -18.95 0.04
N LEU A 75 -6.27 -18.18 -0.46
CA LEU A 75 -6.40 -16.75 -0.65
C LEU A 75 -7.47 -16.39 -1.68
N LEU A 76 -7.55 -17.12 -2.79
CA LEU A 76 -8.60 -16.95 -3.81
C LEU A 76 -9.98 -17.26 -3.22
N GLU A 77 -10.13 -18.40 -2.55
CA GLU A 77 -11.40 -18.85 -1.96
C GLU A 77 -11.91 -17.88 -0.90
N LEU A 78 -11.08 -17.49 0.08
CA LEU A 78 -11.46 -16.58 1.16
C LEU A 78 -11.88 -15.18 0.66
N ASN A 79 -11.29 -14.71 -0.43
CA ASN A 79 -11.58 -13.37 -0.97
C ASN A 79 -12.57 -13.39 -2.14
N GLY A 80 -13.01 -14.57 -2.60
CA GLY A 80 -13.86 -14.70 -3.78
C GLY A 80 -13.17 -14.20 -5.06
N TRP A 81 -11.85 -14.37 -5.18
CA TRP A 81 -11.10 -13.96 -6.36
C TRP A 81 -10.95 -15.12 -7.34
N GLU A 82 -11.16 -14.87 -8.62
CA GLU A 82 -10.96 -15.86 -9.68
C GLU A 82 -9.47 -16.09 -9.98
N CYS A 83 -8.65 -15.05 -9.86
CA CYS A 83 -7.22 -15.11 -10.11
C CYS A 83 -6.48 -14.03 -9.34
N ILE A 84 -5.15 -14.16 -9.19
CA ILE A 84 -4.28 -13.12 -8.65
C ILE A 84 -3.82 -12.24 -9.80
N ALA A 85 -4.25 -10.97 -9.80
CA ALA A 85 -3.80 -9.97 -10.75
C ALA A 85 -2.41 -9.45 -10.31
N GLN A 86 -1.50 -9.27 -11.28
CA GLN A 86 -0.21 -8.59 -11.03
C GLN A 86 -0.29 -7.10 -11.40
N GLU A 87 -1.20 -6.76 -12.29
CA GLU A 87 -1.42 -5.42 -12.80
C GLU A 87 -2.91 -5.08 -12.77
N VAL A 88 -3.20 -3.84 -12.46
CA VAL A 88 -4.56 -3.30 -12.48
C VAL A 88 -4.57 -2.00 -13.27
N LEU A 89 -5.38 -1.96 -14.33
CA LEU A 89 -5.67 -0.74 -15.04
C LEU A 89 -7.04 -0.20 -14.60
N VAL A 90 -7.04 0.98 -14.00
CA VAL A 90 -8.29 1.63 -13.57
C VAL A 90 -8.54 2.88 -14.39
N SER A 91 -9.57 2.82 -15.24
CA SER A 91 -10.07 3.98 -15.98
C SER A 91 -11.21 4.62 -15.19
N THR A 92 -11.08 5.91 -14.88
CA THR A 92 -12.07 6.63 -14.08
C THR A 92 -12.33 8.01 -14.66
N PRO A 93 -13.56 8.54 -14.53
CA PRO A 93 -13.90 9.88 -14.99
C PRO A 93 -13.14 10.97 -14.25
N ARG A 94 -13.19 12.19 -14.76
CA ARG A 94 -12.71 13.37 -14.02
C ARG A 94 -13.49 13.51 -12.71
N ARG A 95 -12.82 14.03 -11.66
CA ARG A 95 -13.39 14.26 -10.31
C ARG A 95 -13.76 12.99 -9.53
N PHE A 96 -13.37 11.82 -9.98
CA PHE A 96 -13.52 10.57 -9.21
C PHE A 96 -12.79 10.57 -7.86
N GLY A 97 -11.82 11.45 -7.68
CA GLY A 97 -10.98 11.46 -6.47
C GLY A 97 -9.77 10.52 -6.57
N LYS A 98 -9.28 10.23 -7.79
CA LYS A 98 -8.13 9.33 -8.03
C LYS A 98 -6.95 9.55 -7.11
N THR A 99 -6.52 10.81 -6.99
CA THR A 99 -5.37 11.20 -6.16
C THR A 99 -5.58 10.81 -4.69
N ILE A 100 -6.78 11.07 -4.17
CA ILE A 100 -7.16 10.72 -2.79
C ILE A 100 -7.17 9.20 -2.62
N SER A 101 -7.87 8.48 -3.49
CA SER A 101 -7.98 7.01 -3.41
C SER A 101 -6.62 6.33 -3.48
N ILE A 102 -5.72 6.77 -4.38
CA ILE A 102 -4.36 6.23 -4.47
C ILE A 102 -3.57 6.52 -3.19
N SER A 103 -3.67 7.73 -2.65
CA SER A 103 -2.97 8.09 -1.41
C SER A 103 -3.50 7.32 -0.20
N MET A 104 -4.81 7.07 -0.12
CA MET A 104 -5.42 6.23 0.93
C MET A 104 -4.90 4.80 0.84
N PHE A 105 -4.90 4.21 -0.36
CA PHE A 105 -4.41 2.84 -0.55
C PHE A 105 -2.92 2.72 -0.24
N ALA A 106 -2.08 3.63 -0.74
CA ALA A 106 -0.65 3.63 -0.45
C ALA A 106 -0.38 3.74 1.07
N ALA A 107 -1.12 4.60 1.77
CA ALA A 107 -1.02 4.73 3.22
C ALA A 107 -1.40 3.43 3.95
N ALA A 108 -2.51 2.80 3.56
CA ALA A 108 -2.96 1.54 4.16
C ALA A 108 -1.97 0.39 3.89
N LEU A 109 -1.39 0.31 2.67
CA LEU A 109 -0.38 -0.68 2.32
C LEU A 109 0.90 -0.49 3.15
N ILE A 110 1.40 0.74 3.25
CA ILE A 110 2.58 1.08 4.07
C ILE A 110 2.32 0.77 5.55
N PHE A 111 1.11 1.01 6.04
CA PHE A 111 0.73 0.71 7.41
C PHE A 111 0.67 -0.80 7.68
N SER A 112 0.20 -1.61 6.74
CA SER A 112 -0.03 -3.04 6.93
C SER A 112 1.18 -3.92 6.64
N CYS A 113 2.06 -3.53 5.71
CA CYS A 113 3.17 -4.35 5.24
C CYS A 113 4.51 -3.87 5.80
N PRO A 114 5.29 -4.74 6.47
CA PRO A 114 6.65 -4.41 6.87
C PRO A 114 7.59 -4.36 5.66
N ALA A 115 8.65 -3.57 5.78
CA ALA A 115 9.74 -3.44 4.81
C ALA A 115 9.28 -3.27 3.35
N VAL A 116 8.19 -2.53 3.13
CA VAL A 116 7.58 -2.32 1.81
C VAL A 116 8.04 -1.01 1.19
N GLU A 117 8.25 -1.03 -0.12
CA GLU A 117 8.50 0.16 -0.92
C GLU A 117 7.34 0.38 -1.90
N CYS A 118 6.79 1.58 -1.89
CA CYS A 118 5.71 2.02 -2.77
C CYS A 118 6.18 3.19 -3.63
N SER A 119 6.24 3.03 -4.94
CA SER A 119 6.60 4.10 -5.87
C SER A 119 5.39 4.58 -6.66
N ILE A 120 5.12 5.88 -6.58
CA ILE A 120 4.00 6.54 -7.24
C ILE A 120 4.54 7.45 -8.36
N TYR A 121 4.05 7.25 -9.58
CA TYR A 121 4.40 8.09 -10.71
C TYR A 121 3.23 8.97 -11.11
N SER A 122 3.47 10.25 -11.26
CA SER A 122 2.45 11.23 -11.64
C SER A 122 2.89 12.08 -12.82
N THR A 123 1.95 12.82 -13.42
CA THR A 123 2.20 13.61 -14.62
C THR A 123 3.10 14.84 -14.39
N CYS A 124 3.19 15.33 -13.16
CA CYS A 124 4.05 16.50 -12.85
C CYS A 124 4.47 16.52 -11.38
N LYS A 125 5.55 17.23 -11.09
CA LYS A 125 6.15 17.36 -9.75
C LYS A 125 5.16 17.87 -8.69
N ARG A 126 4.31 18.83 -9.02
CA ARG A 126 3.31 19.37 -8.09
C ARG A 126 2.33 18.29 -7.61
N ILE A 127 1.91 17.40 -8.50
CA ILE A 127 1.00 16.29 -8.16
C ILE A 127 1.74 15.25 -7.33
N SER A 128 2.99 14.88 -7.71
CA SER A 128 3.82 13.94 -6.93
C SER A 128 3.98 14.39 -5.49
N THR A 129 4.41 15.64 -5.27
CA THR A 129 4.60 16.19 -3.93
C THR A 129 3.29 16.24 -3.13
N LYS A 130 2.15 16.57 -3.79
CA LYS A 130 0.84 16.54 -3.15
C LYS A 130 0.45 15.12 -2.73
N LEU A 131 0.64 14.13 -3.60
CA LEU A 131 0.37 12.72 -3.31
C LEU A 131 1.16 12.25 -2.08
N LEU A 132 2.46 12.52 -2.06
CA LEU A 132 3.34 12.11 -0.97
C LEU A 132 2.90 12.69 0.39
N ARG A 133 2.58 13.99 0.42
CA ARG A 133 2.05 14.65 1.63
C ARG A 133 0.71 14.06 2.08
N MET A 134 -0.15 13.69 1.14
CA MET A 134 -1.42 13.04 1.47
C MET A 134 -1.22 11.64 2.03
N VAL A 135 -0.28 10.85 1.50
CA VAL A 135 0.07 9.54 2.04
C VAL A 135 0.51 9.65 3.48
N LEU A 136 1.46 10.55 3.80
CA LEU A 136 1.91 10.76 5.18
C LEU A 136 0.78 11.19 6.11
N ARG A 137 -0.07 12.11 5.64
CA ARG A 137 -1.25 12.53 6.42
C ARG A 137 -2.18 11.35 6.72
N PHE A 138 -2.44 10.49 5.74
CA PHE A 138 -3.30 9.33 5.94
C PHE A 138 -2.66 8.27 6.84
N ILE A 139 -1.35 8.04 6.76
CA ILE A 139 -0.65 7.17 7.71
C ILE A 139 -0.85 7.68 9.15
N ASN A 140 -0.63 8.97 9.39
CA ASN A 140 -0.83 9.56 10.71
C ASN A 140 -2.28 9.45 11.20
N LEU A 141 -3.27 9.67 10.33
CA LEU A 141 -4.69 9.49 10.66
C LEU A 141 -5.05 8.04 11.00
N ILE A 142 -4.44 7.05 10.31
CA ILE A 142 -4.63 5.63 10.63
C ILE A 142 -4.10 5.35 12.04
N HIS A 143 -2.88 5.81 12.35
CA HIS A 143 -2.29 5.65 13.68
C HIS A 143 -3.15 6.27 14.78
N ASP A 144 -3.58 7.51 14.58
CA ASP A 144 -4.43 8.23 15.55
C ASP A 144 -5.80 7.52 15.73
N LYS A 145 -6.38 6.96 14.65
CA LYS A 145 -7.70 6.31 14.73
C LYS A 145 -7.65 4.90 15.31
N MET A 146 -6.55 4.18 15.09
CA MET A 146 -6.36 2.81 15.59
C MET A 146 -5.66 2.78 16.96
N ASP A 147 -5.33 3.94 17.52
CA ASP A 147 -4.60 4.09 18.80
C ASP A 147 -3.27 3.31 18.81
N ILE A 148 -2.52 3.40 17.71
CA ILE A 148 -1.23 2.73 17.54
C ILE A 148 -0.13 3.79 17.50
N PRO A 149 1.03 3.55 18.17
CA PRO A 149 2.16 4.47 18.14
C PRO A 149 2.60 4.81 16.71
N LYS A 150 2.87 6.09 16.45
CA LYS A 150 3.30 6.55 15.13
C LYS A 150 4.66 5.99 14.77
N TYR A 151 4.84 5.68 13.49
CA TYR A 151 6.14 5.28 12.97
C TYR A 151 7.15 6.42 13.09
N LYS A 152 8.39 6.07 13.38
CA LYS A 152 9.46 7.05 13.44
C LYS A 152 9.86 7.46 12.02
N GLU A 153 9.80 8.74 11.73
CA GLU A 153 10.29 9.28 10.47
C GLU A 153 11.81 9.26 10.44
N LEU A 154 12.40 8.51 9.49
CA LEU A 154 13.84 8.46 9.27
C LEU A 154 14.30 9.53 8.29
N ARG A 155 13.49 9.76 7.26
CA ARG A 155 13.76 10.74 6.21
C ARG A 155 12.46 11.21 5.58
N GLN A 156 12.36 12.52 5.32
CA GLN A 156 11.27 13.11 4.57
C GLN A 156 11.84 14.19 3.64
N ASN A 157 11.52 14.10 2.35
CA ASN A 157 11.81 15.12 1.37
C ASN A 157 10.62 15.30 0.40
N GLN A 158 10.81 15.99 -0.73
CA GLN A 158 9.72 16.25 -1.68
C GLN A 158 9.32 15.02 -2.53
N GLU A 159 10.15 13.99 -2.57
CA GLU A 159 10.02 12.83 -3.46
C GLU A 159 10.01 11.51 -2.70
N GLU A 160 10.41 11.49 -1.41
CA GLU A 160 10.57 10.28 -0.62
C GLU A 160 10.18 10.50 0.85
N ILE A 161 9.53 9.50 1.42
CA ILE A 161 9.30 9.36 2.87
C ILE A 161 9.83 7.99 3.27
N MET A 162 10.68 7.95 4.31
CA MET A 162 11.16 6.71 4.93
C MET A 162 10.68 6.66 6.38
N LEU A 163 10.03 5.59 6.74
CA LEU A 163 9.47 5.35 8.06
C LEU A 163 10.08 4.08 8.65
N LEU A 164 10.36 4.09 9.96
CA LEU A 164 10.73 2.90 10.72
C LEU A 164 9.47 2.32 11.35
N GLY A 165 9.15 1.10 10.95
CA GLY A 165 8.02 0.35 11.49
C GLY A 165 8.33 -0.31 12.85
N PRO A 166 7.36 -1.02 13.43
CA PRO A 166 7.46 -1.60 14.76
C PRO A 166 8.31 -2.87 14.83
N GLU A 167 8.60 -3.51 13.70
CA GLU A 167 9.34 -4.79 13.66
C GLU A 167 10.87 -4.62 13.80
N GLY A 168 11.35 -3.40 14.08
CA GLY A 168 12.75 -3.11 14.34
C GLY A 168 13.52 -2.48 13.19
N ALA A 169 14.84 -2.53 13.22
CA ALA A 169 15.72 -1.80 12.29
C ALA A 169 15.57 -2.22 10.80
N GLU A 170 15.07 -3.40 10.53
CA GLU A 170 14.85 -3.90 9.17
C GLU A 170 13.48 -3.52 8.60
N ASP A 171 12.54 -3.07 9.44
CA ASP A 171 11.20 -2.65 9.00
C ASP A 171 11.22 -1.21 8.47
N ILE A 172 12.00 -0.99 7.42
CA ILE A 172 12.05 0.30 6.74
C ILE A 172 10.97 0.32 5.65
N ARG A 173 10.02 1.24 5.79
CA ARG A 173 8.90 1.45 4.87
C ARG A 173 9.13 2.71 4.06
N VAL A 174 9.06 2.60 2.74
CA VAL A 174 9.43 3.71 1.84
C VAL A 174 8.27 4.05 0.92
N VAL A 175 8.00 5.34 0.80
CA VAL A 175 7.09 5.87 -0.22
C VAL A 175 7.85 6.85 -1.09
N ASN A 176 7.93 6.54 -2.37
CA ASN A 176 8.52 7.39 -3.38
C ASN A 176 7.42 7.99 -4.26
N SER A 177 7.54 9.25 -4.65
CA SER A 177 6.62 9.89 -5.59
C SER A 177 7.37 10.74 -6.60
N TYR A 178 7.39 10.29 -7.86
CA TYR A 178 8.14 10.90 -8.94
C TYR A 178 7.25 11.47 -10.03
N PRO A 179 7.63 12.60 -10.66
CA PRO A 179 7.04 12.98 -11.92
C PRO A 179 7.46 11.99 -13.01
N SER A 180 6.51 11.48 -13.79
CA SER A 180 6.84 10.66 -14.96
C SER A 180 7.55 11.55 -16.00
N ARG A 181 8.79 11.22 -16.35
CA ARG A 181 9.50 11.83 -17.46
C ARG A 181 9.01 11.24 -18.79
N VAL A 182 7.72 11.30 -19.06
CA VAL A 182 7.25 11.07 -20.44
C VAL A 182 7.59 12.35 -21.20
N SER A 183 8.74 12.37 -21.86
CA SER A 183 9.01 13.31 -22.93
C SER A 183 7.93 13.08 -23.98
N HIS A 184 6.92 13.96 -24.04
CA HIS A 184 6.01 13.97 -25.15
C HIS A 184 6.81 14.24 -26.42
N PRO A 185 6.88 13.32 -27.39
CA PRO A 185 7.24 13.71 -28.74
C PRO A 185 6.22 14.77 -29.14
N SER A 186 6.69 15.86 -29.69
CA SER A 186 5.97 17.05 -30.11
C SER A 186 4.54 16.74 -30.59
N GLN A 187 3.57 17.18 -29.79
CA GLN A 187 2.15 17.00 -30.08
C GLN A 187 1.77 17.93 -31.22
N LYS A 188 1.87 17.43 -32.45
CA LYS A 188 1.16 18.02 -33.59
C LYS A 188 -0.32 17.82 -33.33
N ARG A 189 -1.06 18.95 -33.37
CA ARG A 189 -2.49 19.16 -33.20
C ARG A 189 -3.36 17.98 -33.59
N GLY A 190 -4.06 17.41 -32.65
CA GLY A 190 -5.15 16.47 -32.84
C GLY A 190 -5.91 16.32 -31.55
N LEU A 191 -7.24 16.46 -31.57
CA LEU A 191 -8.15 16.29 -30.44
C LEU A 191 -7.86 14.98 -29.70
N GLY A 192 -7.03 15.04 -28.67
CA GLY A 192 -6.67 13.90 -27.84
C GLY A 192 -7.23 14.08 -26.45
N PHE A 193 -8.12 13.20 -26.05
CA PHE A 193 -8.57 13.03 -24.67
C PHE A 193 -7.33 12.95 -23.76
N LEU A 194 -7.15 13.93 -22.90
CA LEU A 194 -6.06 13.97 -21.92
C LEU A 194 -6.36 12.95 -20.82
N PHE A 195 -5.97 11.70 -21.04
CA PHE A 195 -5.92 10.70 -19.97
C PHE A 195 -4.83 11.10 -18.99
N GLN A 196 -5.21 11.57 -17.84
CA GLN A 196 -4.31 11.81 -16.74
C GLN A 196 -3.89 10.45 -16.17
N ARG A 197 -2.81 9.87 -16.72
CA ARG A 197 -2.25 8.61 -16.22
C ARG A 197 -1.52 8.89 -14.90
N VAL A 198 -2.06 8.42 -13.82
CA VAL A 198 -1.32 8.20 -12.57
C VAL A 198 -1.02 6.72 -12.52
N GLY A 199 0.23 6.34 -12.73
CA GLY A 199 0.69 4.96 -12.57
C GLY A 199 1.19 4.76 -11.14
N VAL A 200 0.78 3.70 -10.50
CA VAL A 200 1.34 3.25 -9.23
C VAL A 200 2.06 1.95 -9.50
N LEU A 201 3.37 1.94 -9.34
CA LEU A 201 4.17 0.73 -9.43
C LEU A 201 4.48 0.28 -7.99
N PHE A 202 3.94 -0.86 -7.60
CA PHE A 202 4.29 -1.51 -6.34
C PHE A 202 5.49 -2.42 -6.61
N SER A 203 6.68 -1.99 -6.24
CA SER A 203 7.89 -2.78 -6.33
C SER A 203 8.24 -3.32 -4.95
N ALA A 204 8.16 -4.64 -4.80
CA ALA A 204 8.75 -5.32 -3.65
C ALA A 204 10.24 -5.55 -3.94
N ARG A 205 11.09 -4.58 -3.66
CA ARG A 205 12.54 -4.71 -3.83
C ARG A 205 13.10 -5.52 -2.66
N LEU A 206 13.50 -6.77 -2.93
CA LEU A 206 14.38 -7.52 -2.05
C LEU A 206 15.75 -6.81 -2.00
N ARG A 207 16.04 -6.13 -0.89
CA ARG A 207 17.41 -5.69 -0.60
C ARG A 207 18.13 -6.91 -0.04
N VAL A 208 18.70 -7.74 -0.91
CA VAL A 208 19.69 -8.73 -0.51
C VAL A 208 20.96 -7.95 -0.19
N GLN A 209 21.23 -7.73 1.10
CA GLN A 209 22.57 -7.34 1.53
C GLN A 209 23.46 -8.57 1.43
N GLY A 210 24.46 -8.49 0.57
CA GLY A 210 25.63 -9.36 0.58
C GLY A 210 25.45 -10.71 -0.09
N LEU A 211 25.72 -10.76 -1.38
CA LEU A 211 26.61 -11.77 -1.99
C LEU A 211 26.95 -11.24 -3.40
N GLY A 212 28.18 -10.86 -3.57
CA GLY A 212 28.73 -10.48 -4.86
C GLY A 212 28.68 -11.65 -5.82
N PHE A 213 28.00 -11.47 -6.95
CA PHE A 213 28.32 -12.17 -8.16
C PHE A 213 28.71 -11.15 -9.21
N ARG A 214 30.04 -11.08 -9.47
CA ARG A 214 30.57 -10.60 -10.73
C ARG A 214 30.28 -11.69 -11.78
N VAL A 215 29.60 -11.34 -12.83
CA VAL A 215 29.89 -11.76 -14.21
C VAL A 215 29.62 -10.58 -15.11
#